data_2258ceba2a33a910470e012e05d08819
#
_entry.id   2258ceba2a33a910470e012e05d08819
#
_cell.length_a   1.000
_cell.length_b   1.000
_cell.length_c   1.000
_cell.angle_alpha   90.00
_cell.angle_beta   90.00
_cell.angle_gamma   90.00
#
_symmetry.space_group_name_H-M   'P 1'
#
loop_
_entity.id
_entity.type
_entity.pdbx_description
1 polymer ?
#
loop_
_entity_poly.entity_id
_entity_poly.type
_entity_poly.pdbx_seq_one_letter_code
_entity_poly.pdbx_strand_id
1 'polypeptide(L)'
;MNRHSGGQPSDLVAQTAAIANEIAAKHAADVDRDARFPSETFAALREARLLSAAVPKAFGGQGAGMLELGNQCAALAQGCSSSGMVLAMHHIQVACIARHGAGSAYFQKYLRENLVDRQELIASITSENGTFGDTRSSICAVEVDGNAMKLEKDATTVSYGAHADAQLVTCRRAADAANSDQVLVLFPKGSYTLEQTGTWDTLGMRGTCSPGAKFSGHGTPEQIVPGSFADSSAQSMVPYSHILWSALWTGIATDAVGRAAACVRGAARRRPGSVPPNAPALARAYADLQAMRNNWQACAIEFDAMTATDDAAARETLGSMNWALKMNQLKMACSEAAPRLCHQALEIIGILGYKNDTPFSVGRHYRDVLSAALMVSNGRIAGKSASMLLVVKEV
;
A
#
# COMPACT_ATOMS: atom_id res chain seq x y z
N MET A 1 -7.22 31.30 21.82
CA MET A 1 -6.46 30.03 21.71
C MET A 1 -7.42 28.97 21.21
N ASN A 2 -7.62 28.88 19.89
CA ASN A 2 -8.47 27.85 19.29
C ASN A 2 -7.68 26.55 19.22
N ARG A 3 -8.11 25.56 19.99
CA ARG A 3 -7.70 24.18 19.80
C ARG A 3 -8.17 23.78 18.39
N HIS A 4 -7.24 23.56 17.47
CA HIS A 4 -7.55 22.88 16.24
C HIS A 4 -8.22 21.56 16.62
N SER A 5 -9.44 21.35 16.16
CA SER A 5 -10.22 20.14 16.28
C SER A 5 -9.57 19.05 15.40
N GLY A 6 -8.47 18.50 15.88
CA GLY A 6 -8.07 17.15 15.47
C GLY A 6 -9.14 16.22 16.05
N GLY A 7 -10.08 15.76 15.22
CA GLY A 7 -11.06 14.76 15.65
C GLY A 7 -10.31 13.58 16.26
N GLN A 8 -10.92 12.95 17.27
CA GLN A 8 -10.38 11.71 17.82
C GLN A 8 -10.21 10.71 16.65
N PRO A 9 -9.11 9.93 16.61
CA PRO A 9 -8.96 8.89 15.60
C PRO A 9 -10.18 7.97 15.65
N SER A 10 -10.62 7.49 14.45
CA SER A 10 -11.66 6.49 14.40
C SER A 10 -11.25 5.24 15.19
N ASP A 11 -12.22 4.47 15.63
CA ASP A 11 -11.97 3.23 16.39
C ASP A 11 -11.02 2.29 15.61
N LEU A 12 -11.20 2.18 14.29
CA LEU A 12 -10.32 1.45 13.36
C LEU A 12 -8.85 1.89 13.47
N VAL A 13 -8.59 3.19 13.41
CA VAL A 13 -7.24 3.75 13.47
C VAL A 13 -6.64 3.58 14.86
N ALA A 14 -7.44 3.79 15.91
CA ALA A 14 -7.00 3.62 17.29
C ALA A 14 -6.60 2.17 17.60
N GLN A 15 -7.40 1.18 17.20
CA GLN A 15 -7.08 -0.25 17.34
C GLN A 15 -5.83 -0.61 16.55
N THR A 16 -5.69 -0.12 15.32
CA THR A 16 -4.49 -0.38 14.51
C THR A 16 -3.24 0.24 15.14
N ALA A 17 -3.35 1.45 15.73
CA ALA A 17 -2.24 2.09 16.43
C ALA A 17 -1.82 1.30 17.68
N ALA A 18 -2.77 0.71 18.42
CA ALA A 18 -2.47 -0.19 19.54
C ALA A 18 -1.68 -1.42 19.06
N ILE A 19 -2.12 -2.09 17.99
CA ILE A 19 -1.41 -3.22 17.39
C ILE A 19 -0.02 -2.80 16.89
N ALA A 20 0.10 -1.62 16.28
CA ALA A 20 1.37 -1.07 15.82
C ALA A 20 2.39 -0.93 16.97
N ASN A 21 1.96 -0.37 18.09
CA ASN A 21 2.82 -0.11 19.24
C ASN A 21 3.11 -1.38 20.07
N GLU A 22 2.09 -2.21 20.30
CA GLU A 22 2.19 -3.32 21.24
C GLU A 22 2.71 -4.60 20.60
N ILE A 23 2.53 -4.76 19.28
CA ILE A 23 2.89 -5.98 18.55
C ILE A 23 3.89 -5.67 17.43
N ALA A 24 3.50 -4.88 16.42
CA ALA A 24 4.32 -4.68 15.24
C ALA A 24 5.71 -4.09 15.56
N ALA A 25 5.79 -3.11 16.45
CA ALA A 25 7.04 -2.48 16.84
C ALA A 25 7.99 -3.44 17.57
N LYS A 26 7.45 -4.39 18.35
CA LYS A 26 8.28 -5.39 19.07
C LYS A 26 8.96 -6.37 18.13
N HIS A 27 8.31 -6.73 17.03
CA HIS A 27 8.81 -7.71 16.06
C HIS A 27 9.50 -7.09 14.84
N ALA A 28 9.43 -5.77 14.69
CA ALA A 28 9.92 -5.08 13.50
C ALA A 28 11.42 -5.29 13.23
N ALA A 29 12.24 -5.41 14.28
CA ALA A 29 13.68 -5.68 14.15
C ALA A 29 13.95 -7.11 13.63
N ASP A 30 13.20 -8.08 14.13
CA ASP A 30 13.33 -9.48 13.69
C ASP A 30 12.79 -9.68 12.28
N VAL A 31 11.66 -9.05 11.97
CA VAL A 31 11.06 -9.04 10.62
C VAL A 31 12.07 -8.52 9.59
N ASP A 32 12.78 -7.43 9.90
CA ASP A 32 13.80 -6.86 9.03
C ASP A 32 15.05 -7.75 8.96
N ARG A 33 15.61 -8.15 10.11
CA ARG A 33 16.85 -8.94 10.18
C ARG A 33 16.72 -10.27 9.44
N ASP A 34 15.62 -10.98 9.69
CA ASP A 34 15.41 -12.34 9.25
C ASP A 34 14.67 -12.42 7.90
N ALA A 35 14.32 -11.25 7.32
CA ALA A 35 13.51 -11.13 6.09
C ALA A 35 12.24 -12.00 6.16
N ARG A 36 11.58 -12.02 7.32
CA ARG A 36 10.41 -12.86 7.58
C ARG A 36 9.09 -12.09 7.53
N PHE A 37 8.02 -12.77 7.18
CA PHE A 37 6.68 -12.19 7.22
C PHE A 37 6.29 -11.80 8.66
N PRO A 38 5.62 -10.64 8.87
CA PRO A 38 5.20 -10.17 10.20
C PRO A 38 3.93 -10.89 10.70
N SER A 39 4.02 -12.20 10.93
CA SER A 39 2.91 -13.09 11.25
C SER A 39 2.13 -12.66 12.48
N GLU A 40 2.83 -12.16 13.51
CA GLU A 40 2.23 -11.73 14.77
C GLU A 40 1.32 -10.51 14.56
N THR A 41 1.75 -9.58 13.72
CA THR A 41 0.96 -8.39 13.37
C THR A 41 -0.30 -8.78 12.60
N PHE A 42 -0.18 -9.68 11.61
CA PHE A 42 -1.33 -10.10 10.82
C PHE A 42 -2.29 -11.02 11.58
N ALA A 43 -1.80 -11.80 12.56
CA ALA A 43 -2.67 -12.52 13.49
C ALA A 43 -3.50 -11.54 14.33
N ALA A 44 -2.90 -10.49 14.89
CA ALA A 44 -3.60 -9.49 15.68
C ALA A 44 -4.60 -8.66 14.84
N LEU A 45 -4.23 -8.27 13.61
CA LEU A 45 -5.15 -7.58 12.69
C LEU A 45 -6.37 -8.44 12.36
N ARG A 46 -6.16 -9.74 12.17
CA ARG A 46 -7.20 -10.73 11.88
C ARG A 46 -8.14 -10.91 13.07
N GLU A 47 -7.60 -11.07 14.27
CA GLU A 47 -8.36 -11.16 15.52
C GLU A 47 -9.21 -9.91 15.77
N ALA A 48 -8.65 -8.72 15.54
CA ALA A 48 -9.34 -7.44 15.64
C ALA A 48 -10.28 -7.15 14.45
N ARG A 49 -10.40 -8.06 13.46
CA ARG A 49 -11.24 -7.93 12.25
C ARG A 49 -10.92 -6.70 11.39
N LEU A 50 -9.66 -6.30 11.34
CA LEU A 50 -9.21 -5.09 10.67
C LEU A 50 -8.84 -5.31 9.19
N LEU A 51 -8.73 -6.56 8.71
CA LEU A 51 -8.45 -6.86 7.30
C LEU A 51 -9.67 -6.58 6.40
N SER A 52 -10.89 -6.61 6.93
CA SER A 52 -12.11 -6.28 6.19
C SER A 52 -12.50 -4.80 6.21
N ALA A 53 -11.60 -3.90 6.65
CA ALA A 53 -11.91 -2.48 6.82
C ALA A 53 -12.44 -1.82 5.53
N ALA A 54 -11.88 -2.16 4.37
CA ALA A 54 -12.31 -1.62 3.07
C ALA A 54 -13.58 -2.29 2.50
N VAL A 55 -14.07 -3.39 3.08
CA VAL A 55 -15.29 -4.06 2.62
C VAL A 55 -16.52 -3.21 2.97
N PRO A 56 -17.44 -2.95 2.02
CA PRO A 56 -18.63 -2.16 2.29
C PRO A 56 -19.52 -2.74 3.40
N LYS A 57 -20.20 -1.87 4.15
CA LYS A 57 -21.13 -2.26 5.23
C LYS A 57 -22.23 -3.20 4.76
N ALA A 58 -22.70 -3.06 3.52
CA ALA A 58 -23.71 -3.94 2.90
C ALA A 58 -23.27 -5.41 2.84
N PHE A 59 -21.98 -5.68 2.91
CA PHE A 59 -21.40 -7.03 2.95
C PHE A 59 -20.89 -7.43 4.35
N GLY A 60 -21.12 -6.60 5.37
CA GLY A 60 -20.71 -6.85 6.75
C GLY A 60 -19.33 -6.30 7.13
N GLY A 61 -18.66 -5.60 6.22
CA GLY A 61 -17.39 -4.92 6.51
C GLY A 61 -17.57 -3.59 7.22
N GLN A 62 -16.47 -2.88 7.45
CA GLN A 62 -16.50 -1.59 8.15
C GLN A 62 -16.85 -0.42 7.20
N GLY A 63 -16.63 -0.57 5.89
CA GLY A 63 -16.88 0.47 4.89
C GLY A 63 -16.03 1.71 5.08
N ALA A 64 -14.78 1.51 5.53
CA ALA A 64 -13.83 2.60 5.77
C ALA A 64 -13.52 3.33 4.46
N GLY A 65 -13.51 4.66 4.51
CA GLY A 65 -13.11 5.52 3.40
C GLY A 65 -11.59 5.56 3.21
N MET A 66 -11.14 6.18 2.12
CA MET A 66 -9.74 6.28 1.75
C MET A 66 -8.88 6.97 2.81
N LEU A 67 -9.40 8.07 3.37
CA LEU A 67 -8.71 8.81 4.44
C LEU A 67 -8.50 7.94 5.68
N GLU A 68 -9.50 7.17 6.07
CA GLU A 68 -9.43 6.29 7.23
C GLU A 68 -8.48 5.12 7.00
N LEU A 69 -8.54 4.46 5.84
CA LEU A 69 -7.60 3.41 5.42
C LEU A 69 -6.16 3.93 5.33
N GLY A 70 -5.98 5.15 4.82
CA GLY A 70 -4.67 5.81 4.79
C GLY A 70 -4.11 6.04 6.19
N ASN A 71 -4.93 6.55 7.12
CA ASN A 71 -4.54 6.72 8.52
C ASN A 71 -4.22 5.38 9.19
N GLN A 72 -4.98 4.32 8.89
CA GLN A 72 -4.71 2.96 9.35
C GLN A 72 -3.34 2.46 8.89
N CYS A 73 -3.04 2.58 7.60
CA CYS A 73 -1.75 2.19 7.03
C CYS A 73 -0.59 3.02 7.61
N ALA A 74 -0.78 4.33 7.79
CA ALA A 74 0.22 5.21 8.38
C ALA A 74 0.48 4.86 9.86
N ALA A 75 -0.55 4.54 10.63
CA ALA A 75 -0.42 4.12 12.03
C ALA A 75 0.38 2.80 12.13
N LEU A 76 0.05 1.80 11.31
CA LEU A 76 0.75 0.50 11.33
C LEU A 76 2.22 0.64 10.89
N ALA A 77 2.49 1.48 9.90
CA ALA A 77 3.83 1.70 9.36
C ALA A 77 4.77 2.38 10.37
N GLN A 78 4.28 3.10 11.36
CA GLN A 78 5.09 3.64 12.46
C GLN A 78 5.69 2.50 13.32
N GLY A 79 4.96 1.41 13.52
CA GLY A 79 5.47 0.24 14.23
C GLY A 79 6.38 -0.63 13.36
N CYS A 80 5.90 -0.98 12.15
CA CYS A 80 6.62 -1.82 11.19
C CYS A 80 6.27 -1.44 9.76
N SER A 81 7.26 -0.96 9.00
CA SER A 81 7.09 -0.53 7.60
C SER A 81 6.54 -1.65 6.72
N SER A 82 7.10 -2.86 6.84
CA SER A 82 6.66 -4.03 6.06
C SER A 82 5.21 -4.41 6.38
N SER A 83 4.80 -4.34 7.65
CA SER A 83 3.39 -4.58 8.02
C SER A 83 2.45 -3.54 7.42
N GLY A 84 2.83 -2.26 7.47
CA GLY A 84 2.07 -1.18 6.81
C GLY A 84 1.95 -1.38 5.30
N MET A 85 3.03 -1.83 4.64
CA MET A 85 3.03 -2.10 3.20
C MET A 85 2.11 -3.27 2.84
N VAL A 86 2.19 -4.39 3.55
CA VAL A 86 1.33 -5.56 3.32
C VAL A 86 -0.13 -5.20 3.52
N LEU A 87 -0.47 -4.44 4.57
CA LEU A 87 -1.84 -3.99 4.82
C LEU A 87 -2.36 -3.07 3.70
N ALA A 88 -1.54 -2.11 3.26
CA ALA A 88 -1.91 -1.24 2.15
C ALA A 88 -2.16 -2.02 0.86
N MET A 89 -1.27 -2.96 0.52
CA MET A 89 -1.43 -3.81 -0.67
C MET A 89 -2.68 -4.69 -0.57
N HIS A 90 -2.99 -5.23 0.59
CA HIS A 90 -4.22 -5.97 0.83
C HIS A 90 -5.46 -5.11 0.58
N HIS A 91 -5.53 -3.92 1.16
CA HIS A 91 -6.67 -3.01 0.95
C HIS A 91 -6.86 -2.61 -0.51
N ILE A 92 -5.79 -2.47 -1.29
CA ILE A 92 -5.87 -2.23 -2.74
C ILE A 92 -6.63 -3.36 -3.43
N GLN A 93 -6.31 -4.62 -3.10
CA GLN A 93 -6.97 -5.78 -3.71
C GLN A 93 -8.43 -5.90 -3.26
N VAL A 94 -8.69 -5.71 -1.97
CA VAL A 94 -10.07 -5.69 -1.43
C VAL A 94 -10.91 -4.62 -2.12
N ALA A 95 -10.37 -3.42 -2.33
CA ALA A 95 -11.06 -2.34 -3.03
C ALA A 95 -11.38 -2.68 -4.48
N CYS A 96 -10.44 -3.32 -5.22
CA CYS A 96 -10.71 -3.78 -6.58
C CYS A 96 -11.88 -4.75 -6.62
N ILE A 97 -11.92 -5.74 -5.71
CA ILE A 97 -13.01 -6.71 -5.62
C ILE A 97 -14.33 -6.01 -5.20
N ALA A 98 -14.30 -5.19 -4.16
CA ALA A 98 -15.49 -4.55 -3.61
C ALA A 98 -16.17 -3.58 -4.58
N ARG A 99 -15.37 -2.83 -5.38
CA ARG A 99 -15.89 -1.82 -6.28
C ARG A 99 -16.26 -2.37 -7.67
N HIS A 100 -15.60 -3.42 -8.13
CA HIS A 100 -15.82 -3.97 -9.48
C HIS A 100 -16.45 -5.37 -9.47
N GLY A 101 -16.30 -6.13 -8.39
CA GLY A 101 -16.88 -7.47 -8.24
C GLY A 101 -18.26 -7.52 -7.58
N ALA A 102 -18.70 -6.47 -6.87
CA ALA A 102 -19.89 -6.49 -6.03
C ALA A 102 -21.22 -6.81 -6.78
N GLY A 103 -21.25 -6.66 -8.10
CA GLY A 103 -22.39 -7.08 -8.93
C GLY A 103 -22.51 -8.58 -9.18
N SER A 104 -21.45 -9.36 -8.92
CA SER A 104 -21.40 -10.82 -9.11
C SER A 104 -21.75 -11.55 -7.82
N ALA A 105 -22.58 -12.60 -7.93
CA ALA A 105 -22.94 -13.45 -6.78
C ALA A 105 -21.71 -14.12 -6.15
N TYR A 106 -20.74 -14.54 -6.97
CA TYR A 106 -19.48 -15.12 -6.50
C TYR A 106 -18.72 -14.12 -5.60
N PHE A 107 -18.51 -12.89 -6.07
CA PHE A 107 -17.76 -11.90 -5.29
C PHE A 107 -18.55 -11.38 -4.09
N GLN A 108 -19.88 -11.29 -4.15
CA GLN A 108 -20.69 -10.96 -2.99
C GLN A 108 -20.52 -11.99 -1.86
N LYS A 109 -20.49 -13.28 -2.24
CA LYS A 109 -20.21 -14.37 -1.29
C LYS A 109 -18.78 -14.27 -0.74
N TYR A 110 -17.79 -14.05 -1.62
CA TYR A 110 -16.38 -13.90 -1.23
C TYR A 110 -16.17 -12.73 -0.26
N LEU A 111 -16.80 -11.57 -0.51
CA LEU A 111 -16.73 -10.41 0.39
C LEU A 111 -17.25 -10.75 1.79
N ARG A 112 -18.37 -11.46 1.90
CA ARG A 112 -18.97 -11.82 3.20
C ARG A 112 -18.19 -12.93 3.90
N GLU A 113 -18.07 -14.09 3.28
CA GLU A 113 -17.57 -15.29 3.94
C GLU A 113 -16.04 -15.30 4.08
N ASN A 114 -15.31 -14.83 3.06
CA ASN A 114 -13.85 -14.90 3.05
C ASN A 114 -13.21 -13.65 3.67
N LEU A 115 -13.62 -12.45 3.22
CA LEU A 115 -13.01 -11.23 3.73
C LEU A 115 -13.56 -10.81 5.08
N VAL A 116 -14.87 -10.86 5.28
CA VAL A 116 -15.47 -10.41 6.54
C VAL A 116 -15.37 -11.51 7.60
N ASP A 117 -15.86 -12.72 7.33
CA ASP A 117 -15.93 -13.76 8.37
C ASP A 117 -14.57 -14.37 8.66
N ARG A 118 -13.80 -14.75 7.64
CA ARG A 118 -12.49 -15.40 7.79
C ARG A 118 -11.31 -14.46 7.86
N GLN A 119 -11.51 -13.17 7.55
CA GLN A 119 -10.43 -12.17 7.52
C GLN A 119 -9.25 -12.60 6.63
N GLU A 120 -9.54 -13.07 5.42
CA GLU A 120 -8.51 -13.54 4.50
C GLU A 120 -7.61 -12.41 4.01
N LEU A 121 -6.32 -12.70 3.89
CA LEU A 121 -5.30 -11.81 3.35
C LEU A 121 -5.15 -12.06 1.84
N ILE A 122 -5.35 -11.02 1.01
CA ILE A 122 -5.22 -11.12 -0.45
C ILE A 122 -3.91 -10.51 -0.90
N ALA A 123 -3.12 -11.25 -1.66
CA ALA A 123 -1.94 -10.73 -2.38
C ALA A 123 -2.27 -10.43 -3.84
N SER A 124 -1.35 -9.73 -4.49
CA SER A 124 -1.46 -9.34 -5.90
C SER A 124 -0.36 -9.96 -6.74
N ILE A 125 -0.70 -10.47 -7.93
CA ILE A 125 0.25 -10.86 -8.96
C ILE A 125 0.03 -9.99 -10.21
N THR A 126 0.60 -8.78 -10.19
CA THR A 126 0.50 -7.83 -11.29
C THR A 126 1.76 -7.82 -12.15
N SER A 127 2.94 -7.97 -11.53
CA SER A 127 4.22 -8.00 -12.24
C SER A 127 4.35 -9.25 -13.11
N GLU A 128 5.06 -9.14 -14.24
CA GLU A 128 5.25 -10.25 -15.17
C GLU A 128 6.60 -10.12 -15.87
N ASN A 129 7.32 -11.23 -16.03
CA ASN A 129 8.55 -11.29 -16.79
C ASN A 129 8.26 -10.96 -18.27
N GLY A 130 9.12 -10.14 -18.88
CA GLY A 130 8.98 -9.73 -20.29
C GLY A 130 8.10 -8.48 -20.51
N THR A 131 7.36 -7.97 -19.52
CA THR A 131 6.61 -6.71 -19.64
C THR A 131 7.45 -5.48 -19.24
N PHE A 132 8.67 -5.69 -18.79
CA PHE A 132 9.56 -4.62 -18.30
C PHE A 132 8.91 -3.72 -17.24
N GLY A 133 7.96 -4.29 -16.45
CA GLY A 133 7.20 -3.61 -15.40
C GLY A 133 6.07 -2.71 -15.92
N ASP A 134 5.66 -2.81 -17.18
CA ASP A 134 4.44 -2.17 -17.66
C ASP A 134 3.21 -2.95 -17.15
N THR A 135 2.51 -2.38 -16.19
CA THR A 135 1.31 -2.98 -15.59
C THR A 135 0.07 -2.90 -16.49
N ARG A 136 0.15 -2.20 -17.62
CA ARG A 136 -0.93 -2.10 -18.62
C ARG A 136 -0.80 -3.11 -19.74
N SER A 137 0.15 -4.02 -19.64
CA SER A 137 0.42 -5.07 -20.61
C SER A 137 0.61 -6.39 -19.89
N SER A 138 0.05 -7.47 -20.40
CA SER A 138 0.25 -8.83 -19.90
C SER A 138 0.57 -9.77 -21.05
N ILE A 139 1.48 -10.72 -20.80
CA ILE A 139 1.85 -11.77 -21.75
C ILE A 139 0.98 -13.00 -21.50
N CYS A 140 0.77 -13.36 -20.22
CA CYS A 140 -0.10 -14.47 -19.87
C CYS A 140 -1.56 -14.17 -20.14
N ALA A 141 -2.34 -15.20 -20.38
CA ALA A 141 -3.78 -15.10 -20.62
C ALA A 141 -4.54 -16.12 -19.78
N VAL A 142 -5.74 -15.77 -19.34
CA VAL A 142 -6.64 -16.77 -18.79
C VAL A 142 -7.19 -17.63 -19.93
N GLU A 143 -7.18 -18.94 -19.72
CA GLU A 143 -7.76 -19.92 -20.64
C GLU A 143 -9.04 -20.47 -20.02
N VAL A 144 -10.16 -20.36 -20.73
CA VAL A 144 -11.48 -20.81 -20.31
C VAL A 144 -11.95 -21.92 -21.24
N ASP A 145 -12.33 -23.06 -20.67
CA ASP A 145 -12.94 -24.19 -21.37
C ASP A 145 -14.21 -24.62 -20.63
N GLY A 146 -15.36 -24.25 -21.17
CA GLY A 146 -16.65 -24.45 -20.52
C GLY A 146 -16.73 -23.76 -19.15
N ASN A 147 -16.84 -24.55 -18.09
CA ASN A 147 -16.85 -24.06 -16.70
C ASN A 147 -15.48 -24.18 -15.99
N ALA A 148 -14.45 -24.59 -16.71
CA ALA A 148 -13.09 -24.66 -16.19
C ALA A 148 -12.26 -23.47 -16.65
N MET A 149 -11.34 -23.04 -15.80
CA MET A 149 -10.44 -21.92 -16.07
C MET A 149 -9.04 -22.28 -15.56
N LYS A 150 -8.01 -21.94 -16.33
CA LYS A 150 -6.61 -22.03 -15.90
C LYS A 150 -5.84 -20.76 -16.26
N LEU A 151 -4.78 -20.49 -15.51
CA LEU A 151 -3.88 -19.38 -15.72
C LEU A 151 -2.47 -19.74 -15.27
N GLU A 152 -1.49 -19.50 -16.11
CA GLU A 152 -0.08 -19.58 -15.76
C GLU A 152 0.57 -18.22 -15.92
N LYS A 153 1.42 -17.82 -14.95
CA LYS A 153 2.11 -16.53 -14.96
C LYS A 153 3.50 -16.64 -14.36
N ASP A 154 4.48 -16.07 -15.05
CA ASP A 154 5.84 -15.90 -14.52
C ASP A 154 5.98 -14.47 -13.96
N ALA A 155 5.92 -14.34 -12.64
CA ALA A 155 5.92 -13.05 -11.94
C ALA A 155 7.31 -12.68 -11.46
N THR A 156 7.72 -11.43 -11.68
CA THR A 156 9.02 -10.90 -11.21
C THR A 156 9.06 -10.72 -9.70
N THR A 157 7.94 -10.36 -9.10
CA THR A 157 7.80 -10.16 -7.65
C THR A 157 6.38 -10.44 -7.21
N VAL A 158 6.21 -11.20 -6.12
CA VAL A 158 4.92 -11.50 -5.51
C VAL A 158 5.00 -11.23 -4.01
N SER A 159 4.61 -10.01 -3.59
CA SER A 159 4.69 -9.62 -2.19
C SER A 159 3.79 -10.50 -1.33
N TYR A 160 4.36 -11.02 -0.24
CA TYR A 160 3.71 -11.92 0.73
C TYR A 160 2.85 -13.04 0.11
N GLY A 161 3.07 -13.40 -1.14
CA GLY A 161 2.25 -14.39 -1.84
C GLY A 161 2.18 -15.75 -1.17
N ALA A 162 3.28 -16.21 -0.56
CA ALA A 162 3.32 -17.47 0.20
C ALA A 162 2.51 -17.43 1.51
N HIS A 163 2.19 -16.24 2.01
CA HIS A 163 1.48 -16.00 3.27
C HIS A 163 0.03 -15.57 3.07
N ALA A 164 -0.38 -15.32 1.83
CA ALA A 164 -1.74 -14.90 1.49
C ALA A 164 -2.70 -16.09 1.44
N ASP A 165 -3.98 -15.79 1.67
CA ASP A 165 -5.09 -16.75 1.58
C ASP A 165 -5.71 -16.76 0.17
N ALA A 166 -5.44 -15.72 -0.64
CA ALA A 166 -5.83 -15.65 -2.04
C ALA A 166 -4.87 -14.78 -2.84
N GLN A 167 -4.83 -15.01 -4.17
CA GLN A 167 -4.08 -14.20 -5.13
C GLN A 167 -5.05 -13.50 -6.08
N LEU A 168 -4.93 -12.19 -6.25
CA LEU A 168 -5.61 -11.44 -7.31
C LEU A 168 -4.62 -11.17 -8.43
N VAL A 169 -4.86 -11.81 -9.58
CA VAL A 169 -3.89 -11.90 -10.68
C VAL A 169 -4.36 -11.12 -11.89
N THR A 170 -3.49 -10.28 -12.47
CA THR A 170 -3.75 -9.64 -13.77
C THR A 170 -3.31 -10.57 -14.91
N CYS A 171 -4.11 -10.66 -15.94
CA CYS A 171 -3.78 -11.41 -17.17
C CYS A 171 -4.58 -10.86 -18.35
N ARG A 172 -4.21 -11.25 -19.58
CA ARG A 172 -5.07 -11.02 -20.73
C ARG A 172 -6.38 -11.80 -20.58
N ARG A 173 -7.45 -11.23 -21.14
CA ARG A 173 -8.80 -11.82 -21.12
C ARG A 173 -8.90 -13.16 -21.83
N ALA A 174 -8.11 -13.36 -22.88
CA ALA A 174 -8.04 -14.58 -23.68
C ALA A 174 -6.68 -14.64 -24.40
N ALA A 175 -6.35 -15.80 -24.95
CA ALA A 175 -5.08 -16.03 -25.65
C ALA A 175 -4.91 -15.17 -26.93
N ASP A 176 -6.00 -14.81 -27.58
CA ASP A 176 -6.05 -13.97 -28.78
C ASP A 176 -6.33 -12.48 -28.48
N ALA A 177 -6.55 -12.13 -27.20
CA ALA A 177 -6.78 -10.74 -26.79
C ALA A 177 -5.49 -9.90 -26.91
N ALA A 178 -5.63 -8.60 -27.14
CA ALA A 178 -4.50 -7.68 -27.10
C ALA A 178 -3.81 -7.68 -25.71
N ASN A 179 -2.52 -7.39 -25.66
CA ASN A 179 -1.77 -7.36 -24.40
C ASN A 179 -2.34 -6.37 -23.37
N SER A 180 -3.04 -5.33 -23.82
CA SER A 180 -3.71 -4.33 -22.99
C SER A 180 -5.13 -4.71 -22.57
N ASP A 181 -5.76 -5.70 -23.20
CA ASP A 181 -7.08 -6.20 -22.78
C ASP A 181 -6.92 -7.21 -21.65
N GLN A 182 -6.83 -6.67 -20.45
CA GLN A 182 -6.58 -7.42 -19.23
C GLN A 182 -7.82 -7.54 -18.36
N VAL A 183 -7.82 -8.55 -17.50
CA VAL A 183 -8.79 -8.80 -16.43
C VAL A 183 -8.06 -9.09 -15.12
N LEU A 184 -8.80 -9.00 -14.01
CA LEU A 184 -8.39 -9.48 -12.70
C LEU A 184 -9.05 -10.83 -12.43
N VAL A 185 -8.28 -11.80 -11.96
CA VAL A 185 -8.77 -13.14 -11.62
C VAL A 185 -8.40 -13.47 -10.19
N LEU A 186 -9.38 -13.89 -9.38
CA LEU A 186 -9.17 -14.28 -7.99
C LEU A 186 -8.94 -15.78 -7.88
N PHE A 187 -7.84 -16.17 -7.25
CA PHE A 187 -7.52 -17.56 -6.94
C PHE A 187 -7.42 -17.74 -5.41
N PRO A 188 -8.41 -18.38 -4.77
CA PRO A 188 -8.33 -18.76 -3.36
C PRO A 188 -7.24 -19.80 -3.11
N LYS A 189 -6.71 -19.84 -1.88
CA LYS A 189 -5.73 -20.85 -1.45
C LYS A 189 -6.26 -22.26 -1.70
N GLY A 190 -5.40 -23.11 -2.26
CA GLY A 190 -5.78 -24.48 -2.67
C GLY A 190 -6.21 -24.58 -4.14
N SER A 191 -6.49 -23.46 -4.83
CA SER A 191 -6.76 -23.44 -6.27
C SER A 191 -5.55 -22.99 -7.11
N TYR A 192 -4.38 -22.84 -6.50
CA TYR A 192 -3.16 -22.45 -7.19
C TYR A 192 -1.91 -23.07 -6.56
N THR A 193 -0.84 -23.10 -7.32
CA THR A 193 0.54 -23.30 -6.86
C THR A 193 1.35 -22.02 -7.10
N LEU A 194 2.27 -21.73 -6.19
CA LEU A 194 3.17 -20.59 -6.25
C LEU A 194 4.59 -21.08 -5.98
N GLU A 195 5.36 -21.31 -7.03
CA GLU A 195 6.74 -21.74 -6.96
C GLU A 195 7.66 -20.53 -6.94
N GLN A 196 8.34 -20.28 -5.82
CA GLN A 196 9.28 -19.16 -5.71
C GLN A 196 10.51 -19.40 -6.58
N THR A 197 10.90 -18.39 -7.38
CA THR A 197 12.05 -18.47 -8.31
C THR A 197 13.31 -17.80 -7.78
N GLY A 198 13.32 -17.34 -6.53
CA GLY A 198 14.45 -16.69 -5.88
C GLY A 198 14.21 -16.40 -4.41
N THR A 199 15.10 -15.60 -3.85
CA THR A 199 15.03 -15.11 -2.45
C THR A 199 14.61 -13.65 -2.41
N TRP A 200 14.22 -13.16 -1.23
CA TRP A 200 13.94 -11.76 -0.97
C TRP A 200 15.01 -11.16 -0.05
N ASP A 201 16.26 -11.13 -0.52
CA ASP A 201 17.37 -10.48 0.18
C ASP A 201 17.57 -9.06 -0.37
N THR A 202 16.95 -8.09 0.25
CA THR A 202 16.85 -6.71 -0.20
C THR A 202 17.32 -5.72 0.85
N LEU A 203 17.58 -4.49 0.40
CA LEU A 203 18.06 -3.40 1.25
C LEU A 203 17.05 -3.03 2.35
N GLY A 204 15.76 -2.97 2.01
CA GLY A 204 14.66 -2.64 2.90
C GLY A 204 13.38 -3.35 2.51
N MET A 205 12.28 -3.11 3.25
CA MET A 205 11.00 -3.80 3.07
C MET A 205 11.13 -5.33 3.09
N ARG A 206 12.10 -5.83 3.88
CA ARG A 206 12.48 -7.25 3.90
C ARG A 206 11.33 -8.15 4.33
N GLY A 207 10.47 -7.67 5.25
CA GLY A 207 9.30 -8.41 5.74
C GLY A 207 8.12 -8.48 4.77
N THR A 208 8.20 -7.88 3.59
CA THR A 208 7.17 -8.07 2.55
C THR A 208 7.32 -9.41 1.82
N CYS A 209 8.44 -10.11 1.99
CA CYS A 209 8.70 -11.45 1.43
C CYS A 209 8.24 -11.55 -0.02
N SER A 210 8.90 -10.79 -0.93
CA SER A 210 8.43 -10.57 -2.30
C SER A 210 9.30 -11.21 -3.38
N PRO A 211 9.70 -12.50 -3.30
CA PRO A 211 10.47 -13.14 -4.36
C PRO A 211 9.66 -13.21 -5.66
N GLY A 212 10.35 -13.44 -6.77
CA GLY A 212 9.71 -13.86 -8.01
C GLY A 212 9.04 -15.23 -7.85
N ALA A 213 8.04 -15.51 -8.67
CA ALA A 213 7.35 -16.79 -8.61
C ALA A 213 6.73 -17.20 -9.95
N LYS A 214 6.70 -18.51 -10.19
CA LYS A 214 5.83 -19.13 -11.19
C LYS A 214 4.50 -19.45 -10.52
N PHE A 215 3.46 -18.89 -11.07
CA PHE A 215 2.09 -19.11 -10.64
C PHE A 215 1.36 -20.02 -11.62
N SER A 216 0.64 -21.00 -11.09
CA SER A 216 -0.29 -21.84 -11.87
C SER A 216 -1.58 -21.97 -11.08
N GLY A 217 -2.68 -21.45 -11.62
CA GLY A 217 -3.99 -21.41 -10.99
C GLY A 217 -5.07 -22.07 -11.85
N HIS A 218 -6.06 -22.64 -11.18
CA HIS A 218 -7.25 -23.24 -11.78
C HIS A 218 -8.51 -22.81 -11.04
N GLY A 219 -9.63 -22.80 -11.75
CA GLY A 219 -10.89 -22.36 -11.15
C GLY A 219 -12.04 -22.32 -12.14
N THR A 220 -12.97 -21.42 -11.91
CA THR A 220 -14.15 -21.20 -12.76
C THR A 220 -14.20 -19.75 -13.27
N PRO A 221 -14.86 -19.47 -14.41
CA PRO A 221 -14.97 -18.11 -14.95
C PRO A 221 -15.62 -17.09 -14.01
N GLU A 222 -16.39 -17.52 -13.00
CA GLU A 222 -16.99 -16.65 -11.99
C GLU A 222 -15.95 -15.91 -11.13
N GLN A 223 -14.70 -16.41 -11.09
CA GLN A 223 -13.56 -15.81 -10.38
C GLN A 223 -12.92 -14.64 -11.15
N ILE A 224 -13.35 -14.40 -12.40
CA ILE A 224 -12.93 -13.22 -13.17
C ILE A 224 -13.73 -12.02 -12.68
N VAL A 225 -13.04 -10.99 -12.21
CA VAL A 225 -13.71 -9.73 -11.81
C VAL A 225 -14.37 -9.11 -13.03
N PRO A 226 -15.65 -8.75 -12.97
CA PRO A 226 -16.36 -8.14 -14.08
C PRO A 226 -15.73 -6.85 -14.60
N GLY A 227 -15.83 -6.61 -15.89
CA GLY A 227 -15.29 -5.41 -16.54
C GLY A 227 -13.87 -5.55 -17.07
N SER A 228 -13.21 -4.43 -17.26
CA SER A 228 -11.82 -4.35 -17.73
C SER A 228 -10.85 -4.07 -16.58
N PHE A 229 -9.62 -4.56 -16.70
CA PHE A 229 -8.56 -4.14 -15.79
C PHE A 229 -8.24 -2.65 -15.95
N ALA A 230 -8.43 -2.08 -17.13
CA ALA A 230 -8.21 -0.65 -17.36
C ALA A 230 -9.10 0.20 -16.44
N ASP A 231 -10.39 -0.15 -16.32
CA ASP A 231 -11.34 0.53 -15.42
C ASP A 231 -10.99 0.27 -13.96
N SER A 232 -10.76 -1.00 -13.59
CA SER A 232 -10.37 -1.38 -12.23
C SER A 232 -9.08 -0.68 -11.80
N SER A 233 -8.11 -0.55 -12.72
CA SER A 233 -6.86 0.15 -12.48
C SER A 233 -7.07 1.66 -12.28
N ALA A 234 -7.79 2.31 -13.18
CA ALA A 234 -7.99 3.76 -13.14
C ALA A 234 -8.85 4.21 -11.94
N GLN A 235 -9.93 3.48 -11.66
CA GLN A 235 -10.92 3.86 -10.66
C GLN A 235 -10.63 3.35 -9.25
N SER A 236 -9.77 2.33 -9.10
CA SER A 236 -9.48 1.70 -7.81
C SER A 236 -7.99 1.43 -7.59
N MET A 237 -7.35 0.56 -8.37
CA MET A 237 -5.99 0.08 -8.04
C MET A 237 -4.98 1.22 -7.96
N VAL A 238 -4.96 2.15 -8.92
CA VAL A 238 -4.02 3.29 -8.94
C VAL A 238 -4.33 4.30 -7.83
N PRO A 239 -5.56 4.81 -7.64
CA PRO A 239 -5.86 5.73 -6.55
C PRO A 239 -5.55 5.12 -5.18
N TYR A 240 -6.02 3.89 -4.90
CA TYR A 240 -5.74 3.22 -3.64
C TYR A 240 -4.24 3.02 -3.43
N SER A 241 -3.50 2.54 -4.43
CA SER A 241 -2.06 2.32 -4.28
C SER A 241 -1.33 3.63 -3.99
N HIS A 242 -1.56 4.68 -4.77
CA HIS A 242 -0.80 5.93 -4.64
C HIS A 242 -1.12 6.67 -3.35
N ILE A 243 -2.37 6.65 -2.89
CA ILE A 243 -2.77 7.29 -1.63
C ILE A 243 -2.31 6.46 -0.42
N LEU A 244 -2.57 5.15 -0.38
CA LEU A 244 -2.22 4.32 0.77
C LEU A 244 -0.70 4.16 0.92
N TRP A 245 0.06 4.06 -0.19
CA TRP A 245 1.53 4.07 -0.13
C TRP A 245 2.07 5.41 0.37
N SER A 246 1.51 6.53 -0.08
CA SER A 246 1.90 7.86 0.40
C SER A 246 1.60 8.01 1.91
N ALA A 247 0.49 7.48 2.38
CA ALA A 247 0.12 7.45 3.78
C ALA A 247 1.10 6.61 4.62
N LEU A 248 1.41 5.37 4.20
CA LEU A 248 2.34 4.51 4.93
C LEU A 248 3.78 5.07 4.93
N TRP A 249 4.26 5.65 3.83
CA TRP A 249 5.58 6.31 3.81
C TRP A 249 5.61 7.52 4.75
N THR A 250 4.49 8.26 4.86
CA THR A 250 4.33 9.31 5.88
C THR A 250 4.39 8.72 7.28
N GLY A 251 3.82 7.55 7.52
CA GLY A 251 3.90 6.83 8.79
C GLY A 251 5.34 6.48 9.16
N ILE A 252 6.12 5.93 8.23
CA ILE A 252 7.55 5.62 8.42
C ILE A 252 8.34 6.89 8.77
N ALA A 253 8.15 7.96 7.97
CA ALA A 253 8.80 9.24 8.22
C ALA A 253 8.37 9.86 9.56
N THR A 254 7.12 9.67 9.98
CA THR A 254 6.60 10.14 11.28
C THR A 254 7.34 9.50 12.45
N ASP A 255 7.58 8.19 12.43
CA ASP A 255 8.35 7.53 13.49
C ASP A 255 9.82 7.98 13.47
N ALA A 256 10.45 8.09 12.28
CA ALA A 256 11.83 8.56 12.16
C ALA A 256 12.00 10.00 12.72
N VAL A 257 11.14 10.93 12.34
CA VAL A 257 11.15 12.31 12.87
C VAL A 257 10.78 12.35 14.35
N GLY A 258 9.88 11.47 14.79
CA GLY A 258 9.53 11.29 16.22
C GLY A 258 10.73 10.89 17.08
N ARG A 259 11.58 9.99 16.58
CA ARG A 259 12.85 9.59 17.22
C ARG A 259 13.83 10.76 17.28
N ALA A 260 13.95 11.54 16.21
CA ALA A 260 14.74 12.77 16.21
C ALA A 260 14.24 13.78 17.26
N ALA A 261 12.93 13.97 17.32
CA ALA A 261 12.32 14.84 18.32
C ALA A 261 12.56 14.36 19.77
N ALA A 262 12.49 13.05 20.02
CA ALA A 262 12.80 12.47 21.32
C ALA A 262 14.26 12.70 21.72
N CYS A 263 15.19 12.56 20.76
CA CYS A 263 16.62 12.82 20.95
C CYS A 263 16.86 14.31 21.32
N VAL A 264 16.30 15.24 20.55
CA VAL A 264 16.42 16.69 20.80
C VAL A 264 15.82 17.09 22.13
N ARG A 265 14.61 16.58 22.47
CA ARG A 265 14.00 16.82 23.79
C ARG A 265 14.84 16.26 24.93
N GLY A 266 15.50 15.10 24.74
CA GLY A 266 16.45 14.54 25.70
C GLY A 266 17.67 15.46 25.92
N ALA A 267 18.21 16.06 24.85
CA ALA A 267 19.30 17.03 24.93
C ALA A 267 18.89 18.32 25.66
N ALA A 268 17.70 18.84 25.35
CA ALA A 268 17.16 20.04 26.03
C ALA A 268 16.99 19.82 27.54
N ARG A 269 16.48 18.66 27.96
CA ARG A 269 16.33 18.33 29.38
C ARG A 269 17.67 18.26 30.13
N ARG A 270 18.77 17.88 29.47
CA ARG A 270 20.11 17.84 30.08
C ARG A 270 20.76 19.22 30.22
N ARG A 271 20.26 20.24 29.50
CA ARG A 271 20.77 21.62 29.54
C ARG A 271 19.60 22.61 29.62
N PRO A 272 18.93 22.74 30.77
CA PRO A 272 17.81 23.64 30.92
C PRO A 272 18.20 25.08 30.55
N GLY A 273 17.30 25.80 29.89
CA GLY A 273 17.55 27.18 29.45
C GLY A 273 18.33 27.35 28.15
N SER A 274 18.82 26.27 27.54
CA SER A 274 19.48 26.32 26.21
C SER A 274 18.67 25.58 25.13
N VAL A 275 18.63 26.18 23.94
CA VAL A 275 18.04 25.50 22.77
C VAL A 275 19.09 24.57 22.14
N PRO A 276 18.80 23.28 21.99
CA PRO A 276 19.72 22.35 21.35
C PRO A 276 20.07 22.80 19.91
N PRO A 277 21.33 22.68 19.47
CA PRO A 277 21.76 23.11 18.12
C PRO A 277 20.94 22.50 16.99
N ASN A 278 20.40 21.29 17.17
CA ASN A 278 19.63 20.56 16.15
C ASN A 278 18.13 20.92 16.14
N ALA A 279 17.66 21.76 17.05
CA ALA A 279 16.24 22.15 17.13
C ALA A 279 15.73 22.89 15.86
N PRO A 280 16.51 23.79 15.20
CA PRO A 280 16.08 24.39 13.93
C PRO A 280 15.93 23.36 12.79
N ALA A 281 16.81 22.36 12.71
CA ALA A 281 16.71 21.28 11.71
C ALA A 281 15.46 20.42 11.98
N LEU A 282 15.15 20.12 13.25
CA LEU A 282 13.93 19.42 13.63
C LEU A 282 12.67 20.21 13.22
N ALA A 283 12.67 21.52 13.39
CA ALA A 283 11.53 22.36 13.00
C ALA A 283 11.27 22.28 11.47
N ARG A 284 12.34 22.27 10.65
CA ARG A 284 12.21 22.07 9.19
C ARG A 284 11.68 20.68 8.85
N ALA A 285 12.19 19.63 9.48
CA ALA A 285 11.69 18.28 9.27
C ALA A 285 10.20 18.13 9.62
N TYR A 286 9.71 18.83 10.65
CA TYR A 286 8.28 18.87 10.97
C TYR A 286 7.45 19.57 9.90
N ALA A 287 7.95 20.68 9.31
CA ALA A 287 7.27 21.38 8.23
C ALA A 287 7.17 20.49 6.96
N ASP A 288 8.26 19.82 6.58
CA ASP A 288 8.28 18.88 5.44
C ASP A 288 7.35 17.69 5.67
N LEU A 289 7.35 17.13 6.88
CA LEU A 289 6.44 16.04 7.25
C LEU A 289 4.97 16.47 7.19
N GLN A 290 4.66 17.69 7.64
CA GLN A 290 3.31 18.24 7.56
C GLN A 290 2.87 18.44 6.10
N ALA A 291 3.75 18.95 5.23
CA ALA A 291 3.47 19.10 3.80
C ALA A 291 3.18 17.74 3.14
N MET A 292 4.00 16.72 3.44
CA MET A 292 3.79 15.36 2.93
C MET A 292 2.45 14.77 3.40
N ARG A 293 2.10 14.96 4.67
CA ARG A 293 0.82 14.50 5.25
C ARG A 293 -0.36 15.17 4.57
N ASN A 294 -0.34 16.49 4.45
CA ASN A 294 -1.43 17.25 3.84
C ASN A 294 -1.67 16.83 2.39
N ASN A 295 -0.60 16.52 1.64
CA ASN A 295 -0.71 16.15 0.24
C ASN A 295 -1.55 14.85 0.05
N TRP A 296 -1.22 13.76 0.75
CA TRP A 296 -1.99 12.53 0.57
C TRP A 296 -3.38 12.61 1.22
N GLN A 297 -3.54 13.36 2.34
CA GLN A 297 -4.84 13.53 2.98
C GLN A 297 -5.81 14.32 2.10
N ALA A 298 -5.34 15.36 1.42
CA ALA A 298 -6.16 16.10 0.46
C ALA A 298 -6.66 15.21 -0.68
N CYS A 299 -5.78 14.37 -1.23
CA CYS A 299 -6.15 13.42 -2.28
C CYS A 299 -7.14 12.35 -1.76
N ALA A 300 -6.96 11.87 -0.53
CA ALA A 300 -7.87 10.91 0.09
C ALA A 300 -9.27 11.49 0.32
N ILE A 301 -9.35 12.71 0.85
CA ILE A 301 -10.63 13.41 1.07
C ILE A 301 -11.35 13.63 -0.25
N GLU A 302 -10.64 14.07 -1.29
CA GLU A 302 -11.22 14.27 -2.62
C GLU A 302 -11.71 12.96 -3.24
N PHE A 303 -10.94 11.87 -3.08
CA PHE A 303 -11.36 10.54 -3.52
C PHE A 303 -12.63 10.08 -2.79
N ASP A 304 -12.69 10.24 -1.46
CA ASP A 304 -13.86 9.89 -0.66
C ASP A 304 -15.10 10.69 -1.08
N ALA A 305 -14.93 11.99 -1.35
CA ALA A 305 -16.01 12.85 -1.82
C ALA A 305 -16.53 12.42 -3.21
N MET A 306 -15.63 12.09 -4.14
CA MET A 306 -15.99 11.62 -5.49
C MET A 306 -16.71 10.25 -5.44
N THR A 307 -16.31 9.38 -4.54
CA THR A 307 -16.83 8.00 -4.47
C THR A 307 -18.04 7.86 -3.55
N ALA A 308 -18.47 8.93 -2.89
CA ALA A 308 -19.62 8.90 -1.99
C ALA A 308 -20.93 8.52 -2.72
N THR A 309 -21.08 8.93 -3.98
CA THR A 309 -22.25 8.61 -4.83
C THR A 309 -22.01 7.39 -5.73
N ASP A 310 -20.75 7.09 -6.03
CA ASP A 310 -20.31 6.04 -6.99
C ASP A 310 -21.10 6.03 -8.31
N ASP A 311 -21.51 7.21 -8.78
CA ASP A 311 -22.26 7.41 -10.00
C ASP A 311 -21.37 7.46 -11.26
N ALA A 312 -21.98 7.60 -12.44
CA ALA A 312 -21.26 7.63 -13.71
C ALA A 312 -20.28 8.81 -13.80
N ALA A 313 -20.63 9.97 -13.26
CA ALA A 313 -19.77 11.16 -13.27
C ALA A 313 -18.53 10.98 -12.39
N ALA A 314 -18.67 10.35 -11.22
CA ALA A 314 -17.56 9.98 -10.37
C ALA A 314 -16.60 9.01 -11.08
N ARG A 315 -17.13 8.01 -11.76
CA ARG A 315 -16.32 7.03 -12.52
C ARG A 315 -15.59 7.66 -13.70
N GLU A 316 -16.25 8.58 -14.42
CA GLU A 316 -15.63 9.36 -15.50
C GLU A 316 -14.48 10.21 -14.97
N THR A 317 -14.68 10.93 -13.86
CA THR A 317 -13.65 11.75 -13.21
C THR A 317 -12.45 10.91 -12.79
N LEU A 318 -12.67 9.74 -12.14
CA LEU A 318 -11.60 8.81 -11.75
C LEU A 318 -10.87 8.22 -12.96
N GLY A 319 -11.52 8.07 -14.12
CA GLY A 319 -10.92 7.63 -15.38
C GLY A 319 -10.18 8.75 -16.12
N SER A 320 -10.30 10.00 -15.68
CA SER A 320 -9.75 11.16 -16.40
C SER A 320 -8.23 11.24 -16.35
N MET A 321 -7.66 11.91 -17.36
CA MET A 321 -6.22 12.18 -17.42
C MET A 321 -5.77 13.10 -16.29
N ASN A 322 -6.59 14.06 -15.88
CA ASN A 322 -6.29 14.99 -14.78
C ASN A 322 -6.16 14.26 -13.45
N TRP A 323 -7.08 13.33 -13.17
CA TRP A 323 -7.01 12.51 -11.96
C TRP A 323 -5.78 11.58 -11.96
N ALA A 324 -5.51 10.94 -13.10
CA ALA A 324 -4.34 10.09 -13.25
C ALA A 324 -3.03 10.87 -13.06
N LEU A 325 -2.94 12.09 -13.60
CA LEU A 325 -1.80 12.99 -13.41
C LEU A 325 -1.63 13.38 -11.93
N LYS A 326 -2.73 13.73 -11.25
CA LYS A 326 -2.72 14.05 -9.82
C LYS A 326 -2.22 12.89 -8.97
N MET A 327 -2.67 11.66 -9.26
CA MET A 327 -2.18 10.46 -8.57
C MET A 327 -0.69 10.21 -8.82
N ASN A 328 -0.23 10.38 -10.04
CA ASN A 328 1.19 10.29 -10.40
C ASN A 328 2.04 11.31 -9.63
N GLN A 329 1.59 12.56 -9.55
CA GLN A 329 2.28 13.64 -8.83
C GLN A 329 2.33 13.35 -7.32
N LEU A 330 1.22 12.90 -6.73
CA LEU A 330 1.16 12.49 -5.33
C LEU A 330 2.21 11.41 -5.03
N LYS A 331 2.22 10.34 -5.84
CA LYS A 331 3.15 9.21 -5.65
C LYS A 331 4.60 9.67 -5.75
N MET A 332 4.96 10.44 -6.76
CA MET A 332 6.33 10.95 -6.92
C MET A 332 6.72 11.84 -5.74
N ALA A 333 5.89 12.82 -5.39
CA ALA A 333 6.18 13.76 -4.30
C ALA A 333 6.41 13.05 -2.96
N CYS A 334 5.52 12.13 -2.58
CA CYS A 334 5.63 11.42 -1.30
C CYS A 334 6.77 10.40 -1.28
N SER A 335 6.98 9.67 -2.39
CA SER A 335 8.08 8.70 -2.50
C SER A 335 9.48 9.33 -2.46
N GLU A 336 9.60 10.61 -2.84
CA GLU A 336 10.84 11.37 -2.75
C GLU A 336 10.98 12.12 -1.43
N ALA A 337 9.87 12.53 -0.81
CA ALA A 337 9.89 13.20 0.49
C ALA A 337 10.27 12.25 1.63
N ALA A 338 9.80 11.00 1.61
CA ALA A 338 10.03 10.04 2.69
C ALA A 338 11.52 9.74 2.93
N PRO A 339 12.36 9.43 1.92
CA PRO A 339 13.81 9.27 2.12
C PRO A 339 14.48 10.53 2.65
N ARG A 340 14.10 11.73 2.15
CA ARG A 340 14.65 13.00 2.65
C ARG A 340 14.35 13.21 4.13
N LEU A 341 13.11 12.93 4.56
CA LEU A 341 12.70 13.04 5.96
C LEU A 341 13.46 12.06 6.87
N CYS A 342 13.64 10.80 6.44
CA CYS A 342 14.42 9.83 7.19
C CYS A 342 15.91 10.22 7.25
N HIS A 343 16.45 10.81 6.18
CA HIS A 343 17.80 11.34 6.14
C HIS A 343 17.96 12.53 7.10
N GLN A 344 17.05 13.50 7.07
CA GLN A 344 17.03 14.62 8.01
C GLN A 344 16.95 14.13 9.48
N ALA A 345 16.13 13.12 9.76
CA ALA A 345 16.05 12.53 11.09
C ALA A 345 17.39 11.92 11.51
N LEU A 346 18.09 11.23 10.61
CA LEU A 346 19.42 10.68 10.86
C LEU A 346 20.44 11.79 11.17
N GLU A 347 20.47 12.87 10.39
CA GLU A 347 21.38 14.02 10.61
C GLU A 347 21.11 14.72 11.96
N ILE A 348 19.83 14.89 12.32
CA ILE A 348 19.42 15.50 13.59
C ILE A 348 19.87 14.65 14.79
N ILE A 349 19.74 13.33 14.69
CA ILE A 349 20.09 12.39 15.77
C ILE A 349 21.62 12.16 15.81
N GLY A 350 22.25 12.11 14.64
CA GLY A 350 23.67 11.80 14.50
C GLY A 350 23.98 10.33 14.75
N ILE A 351 25.12 10.02 15.39
CA ILE A 351 25.63 8.65 15.58
C ILE A 351 24.65 7.71 16.27
N LEU A 352 23.81 8.20 17.16
CA LEU A 352 22.78 7.38 17.83
C LEU A 352 21.69 6.92 16.86
N GLY A 353 21.39 7.70 15.82
CA GLY A 353 20.46 7.33 14.76
C GLY A 353 21.04 6.34 13.77
N TYR A 354 22.38 6.38 13.60
CA TYR A 354 23.11 5.51 12.69
C TYR A 354 23.36 4.10 13.28
N LYS A 355 23.47 3.98 14.61
CA LYS A 355 23.64 2.69 15.31
C LYS A 355 22.31 1.94 15.36
N ASN A 356 22.36 0.61 15.19
CA ASN A 356 21.16 -0.24 15.23
C ASN A 356 20.69 -0.57 16.65
N ASP A 357 21.57 -0.50 17.65
CA ASP A 357 21.36 -0.90 19.05
C ASP A 357 20.87 0.24 19.95
N THR A 358 20.34 1.30 19.39
CA THR A 358 19.82 2.45 20.16
C THR A 358 18.31 2.65 19.94
N PRO A 359 17.59 3.25 20.91
CA PRO A 359 16.18 3.58 20.74
C PRO A 359 15.94 4.69 19.71
N PHE A 360 16.99 5.37 19.24
CA PHE A 360 16.94 6.43 18.26
C PHE A 360 17.31 5.96 16.84
N SER A 361 17.63 4.66 16.67
CA SER A 361 18.01 4.11 15.36
C SER A 361 16.96 4.39 14.29
N VAL A 362 17.38 4.94 13.14
CA VAL A 362 16.53 5.17 11.96
C VAL A 362 17.00 4.36 10.74
N GLY A 363 17.95 3.46 10.93
CA GLY A 363 18.54 2.68 9.82
C GLY A 363 17.51 1.85 9.05
N ARG A 364 16.60 1.16 9.76
CA ARG A 364 15.51 0.41 9.12
C ARG A 364 14.59 1.33 8.33
N HIS A 365 14.11 2.42 8.95
CA HIS A 365 13.23 3.41 8.31
C HIS A 365 13.83 3.92 7.01
N TYR A 366 15.11 4.30 7.06
CA TYR A 366 15.81 4.85 5.89
C TYR A 366 15.95 3.81 4.77
N ARG A 367 16.30 2.56 5.09
CA ARG A 367 16.37 1.48 4.11
C ARG A 367 15.01 1.15 3.49
N ASP A 368 13.96 1.12 4.31
CA ASP A 368 12.61 0.79 3.88
C ASP A 368 12.04 1.82 2.89
N VAL A 369 12.20 3.13 3.18
CA VAL A 369 11.66 4.18 2.30
C VAL A 369 12.40 4.32 0.98
N LEU A 370 13.61 3.81 0.83
CA LEU A 370 14.32 3.80 -0.45
C LEU A 370 13.62 2.97 -1.51
N SER A 371 12.78 2.00 -1.12
CA SER A 371 11.94 1.24 -2.03
C SER A 371 10.84 2.08 -2.70
N ALA A 372 10.47 3.22 -2.10
CA ALA A 372 9.32 4.01 -2.52
C ALA A 372 9.40 4.50 -3.98
N ALA A 373 10.55 4.99 -4.41
CA ALA A 373 10.76 5.46 -5.78
C ALA A 373 10.84 4.31 -6.80
N LEU A 374 11.18 3.09 -6.34
CA LEU A 374 11.31 1.90 -7.19
C LEU A 374 9.95 1.26 -7.49
N MET A 375 9.01 1.32 -6.54
CA MET A 375 7.65 0.81 -6.72
C MET A 375 6.99 1.53 -7.91
N VAL A 376 6.53 0.77 -8.90
CA VAL A 376 6.01 1.22 -10.21
C VAL A 376 6.88 2.27 -10.91
N SER A 377 8.15 2.40 -10.51
CA SER A 377 9.21 3.26 -11.10
C SER A 377 8.83 4.74 -11.27
N ASN A 378 9.41 5.63 -10.44
CA ASN A 378 9.24 7.08 -10.60
C ASN A 378 9.65 7.56 -12.01
N GLY A 379 10.70 7.00 -12.61
CA GLY A 379 11.12 7.35 -13.96
C GLY A 379 10.06 7.08 -15.02
N ARG A 380 9.36 5.92 -14.91
CA ARG A 380 8.24 5.59 -15.81
C ARG A 380 7.04 6.50 -15.59
N ILE A 381 6.69 6.74 -14.31
CA ILE A 381 5.60 7.67 -13.95
C ILE A 381 5.89 9.07 -14.47
N ALA A 382 7.12 9.57 -14.30
CA ALA A 382 7.53 10.88 -14.79
C ALA A 382 7.44 10.99 -16.32
N GLY A 383 7.96 9.99 -17.05
CA GLY A 383 7.85 9.95 -18.52
C GLY A 383 6.41 9.97 -19.01
N LYS A 384 5.53 9.20 -18.37
CA LYS A 384 4.10 9.19 -18.67
C LYS A 384 3.43 10.52 -18.34
N SER A 385 3.73 11.09 -17.17
CA SER A 385 3.20 12.37 -16.75
C SER A 385 3.65 13.50 -17.69
N ALA A 386 4.90 13.47 -18.16
CA ALA A 386 5.38 14.43 -19.15
C ALA A 386 4.54 14.39 -20.44
N SER A 387 4.24 13.19 -20.97
CA SER A 387 3.36 13.05 -22.14
C SER A 387 1.94 13.57 -21.89
N MET A 388 1.39 13.31 -20.69
CA MET A 388 0.05 13.81 -20.30
C MET A 388 0.00 15.33 -20.24
N LEU A 389 1.04 15.98 -19.69
CA LEU A 389 1.14 17.44 -19.57
C LEU A 389 1.19 18.16 -20.91
N LEU A 390 1.52 17.49 -22.02
CA LEU A 390 1.45 18.08 -23.35
C LEU A 390 0.01 18.29 -23.85
N VAL A 391 -0.96 17.59 -23.23
CA VAL A 391 -2.38 17.58 -23.64
C VAL A 391 -3.28 18.23 -22.60
N VAL A 392 -2.94 18.08 -21.31
CA VAL A 392 -3.68 18.68 -20.19
C VAL A 392 -3.35 20.16 -20.12
N LYS A 393 -4.38 21.02 -20.26
CA LYS A 393 -4.22 22.49 -20.27
C LYS A 393 -4.40 23.12 -18.88
N GLU A 394 -5.05 22.43 -17.96
CA GLU A 394 -5.29 22.89 -16.58
C GLU A 394 -4.72 21.84 -15.62
N VAL A 395 -3.86 22.27 -14.71
CA VAL A 395 -3.21 21.43 -13.69
C VAL A 395 -3.71 21.82 -12.30
#